data_ddd236c4871307455d162ea3899de30a
#
_entry.id   ddd236c4871307455d162ea3899de30a
#
_cell.length_a   1.000
_cell.length_b   1.000
_cell.length_c   1.000
_cell.angle_alpha   90.00
_cell.angle_beta   90.00
_cell.angle_gamma   90.00
#
_symmetry.space_group_name_H-M   'P 1'
#
loop_
_entity.id
_entity.type
_entity.pdbx_description
1 polymer ?
#
loop_
_entity_poly.entity_id
_entity_poly.type
_entity_poly.pdbx_seq_one_letter_code
_entity_poly.pdbx_strand_id
1 'polypeptide(L)'
;MLFRSLTVSLLQEKGYDPIVYRMFCLQSHYRKPLEFSYEVLDNMAAAYKKLTKRIAELKDEGTVQQDKFDAYKAKFEDAISNDLNTSMAITIIYDLLKDDMNDKTKLALINDFDKVLSLNLTTAQADAKEEIDAELESYVLAKIEERKEAKKAKDFAKADAIRDELLAKGIVLKDTREGVIWHKA
;
A
#
# COMPACT_ATOMS: atom_id res chain seq x y z
N MET A 1 5.41 -7.49 40.74
CA MET A 1 4.60 -7.11 39.56
C MET A 1 5.54 -6.42 38.56
N LEU A 2 6.00 -7.13 37.53
CA LEU A 2 6.89 -6.53 36.50
C LEU A 2 6.01 -5.60 35.65
N PHE A 3 6.23 -4.29 35.76
CA PHE A 3 5.67 -3.34 34.82
C PHE A 3 6.25 -3.67 33.43
N ARG A 4 5.51 -4.38 32.61
CA ARG A 4 5.84 -4.53 31.19
C ARG A 4 5.51 -3.19 30.52
N SER A 5 6.53 -2.34 30.40
CA SER A 5 6.40 -1.13 29.58
C SER A 5 6.09 -1.52 28.15
N LEU A 6 5.13 -0.84 27.54
CA LEU A 6 4.87 -0.96 26.12
C LEU A 6 6.06 -0.34 25.36
N THR A 7 6.82 -1.18 24.67
CA THR A 7 7.98 -0.74 23.87
C THR A 7 7.72 -1.02 22.40
N VAL A 8 8.42 -0.30 21.52
CA VAL A 8 8.36 -0.57 20.06
C VAL A 8 8.80 -2.00 19.76
N SER A 9 9.83 -2.51 20.46
CA SER A 9 10.27 -3.90 20.29
C SER A 9 9.17 -4.91 20.61
N LEU A 10 8.38 -4.66 21.65
CA LEU A 10 7.24 -5.53 21.99
C LEU A 10 6.15 -5.49 20.91
N LEU A 11 5.95 -4.33 20.26
CA LEU A 11 5.02 -4.24 19.13
C LEU A 11 5.53 -5.03 17.93
N GLN A 12 6.83 -4.95 17.63
CA GLN A 12 7.46 -5.75 16.56
C GLN A 12 7.36 -7.26 16.84
N GLU A 13 7.62 -7.70 18.10
CA GLU A 13 7.42 -9.10 18.51
C GLU A 13 5.98 -9.58 18.31
N LYS A 14 5.00 -8.66 18.37
CA LYS A 14 3.58 -8.93 18.10
C LYS A 14 3.19 -8.80 16.63
N GLY A 15 4.15 -8.53 15.75
CA GLY A 15 3.92 -8.43 14.30
C GLY A 15 3.49 -7.04 13.82
N TYR A 16 3.56 -6.00 14.65
CA TYR A 16 3.26 -4.63 14.21
C TYR A 16 4.49 -3.95 13.62
N ASP A 17 4.33 -3.34 12.46
CA ASP A 17 5.33 -2.46 11.89
C ASP A 17 5.47 -1.17 12.73
N PRO A 18 6.68 -0.77 13.12
CA PRO A 18 6.95 0.51 13.81
C PRO A 18 6.38 1.74 13.11
N ILE A 19 6.30 1.72 11.77
CA ILE A 19 5.74 2.82 10.97
C ILE A 19 4.24 2.99 11.25
N VAL A 20 3.51 1.89 11.45
CA VAL A 20 2.09 1.94 11.84
C VAL A 20 1.93 2.63 13.20
N TYR A 21 2.78 2.31 14.17
CA TYR A 21 2.78 2.98 15.47
C TYR A 21 3.16 4.47 15.34
N ARG A 22 4.13 4.81 14.48
CA ARG A 22 4.45 6.20 14.16
C ARG A 22 3.25 6.95 13.58
N MET A 23 2.56 6.35 12.59
CA MET A 23 1.35 6.94 12.01
C MET A 23 0.26 7.13 13.07
N PHE A 24 0.07 6.17 13.96
CA PHE A 24 -0.85 6.28 15.10
C PHE A 24 -0.53 7.51 15.98
N CYS A 25 0.74 7.70 16.33
CA CYS A 25 1.17 8.87 17.12
C CYS A 25 0.93 10.19 16.37
N LEU A 26 1.19 10.25 15.06
CA LEU A 26 1.04 11.47 14.26
C LEU A 26 -0.43 11.85 13.98
N GLN A 27 -1.39 10.93 14.16
CA GLN A 27 -2.81 11.23 13.98
C GLN A 27 -3.42 12.01 15.16
N SER A 28 -2.73 12.08 16.28
CA SER A 28 -3.16 12.89 17.43
C SER A 28 -2.23 14.08 17.60
N HIS A 29 -2.81 15.22 17.99
CA HIS A 29 -1.98 16.37 18.35
C HIS A 29 -1.19 16.05 19.63
N TYR A 30 0.11 16.34 19.66
CA TYR A 30 1.03 15.96 20.76
C TYR A 30 0.64 16.47 22.15
N ARG A 31 -0.19 17.53 22.23
CA ARG A 31 -0.74 18.07 23.49
C ARG A 31 -1.96 17.32 24.00
N LYS A 32 -2.52 16.39 23.22
CA LYS A 32 -3.69 15.61 23.63
C LYS A 32 -3.24 14.25 24.16
N PRO A 33 -3.95 13.71 25.16
CA PRO A 33 -3.73 12.32 25.57
C PRO A 33 -3.92 11.39 24.39
N LEU A 34 -3.03 10.41 24.23
CA LEU A 34 -3.11 9.38 23.22
C LEU A 34 -3.49 8.07 23.92
N GLU A 35 -4.70 7.60 23.68
CA GLU A 35 -5.18 6.33 24.22
C GLU A 35 -4.74 5.18 23.32
N PHE A 36 -3.91 4.30 23.85
CA PHE A 36 -3.43 3.13 23.16
C PHE A 36 -4.31 1.91 23.44
N SER A 37 -4.70 1.20 22.36
CA SER A 37 -5.18 -0.17 22.43
C SER A 37 -4.69 -0.93 21.19
N TYR A 38 -4.63 -2.26 21.30
CA TYR A 38 -4.27 -3.08 20.13
C TYR A 38 -5.31 -2.96 19.01
N GLU A 39 -6.59 -2.86 19.35
CA GLU A 39 -7.68 -2.66 18.38
C GLU A 39 -7.49 -1.34 17.59
N VAL A 40 -7.11 -0.26 18.26
CA VAL A 40 -6.82 1.02 17.58
C VAL A 40 -5.60 0.88 16.68
N LEU A 41 -4.58 0.11 17.11
CA LEU A 41 -3.39 -0.13 16.30
C LEU A 41 -3.69 -1.03 15.08
N ASP A 42 -4.57 -2.03 15.22
CA ASP A 42 -5.04 -2.86 14.11
C ASP A 42 -5.80 -2.03 13.06
N ASN A 43 -6.68 -1.12 13.52
CA ASN A 43 -7.36 -0.19 12.63
C ASN A 43 -6.37 0.75 11.91
N MET A 44 -5.31 1.17 12.60
CA MET A 44 -4.25 1.98 12.01
C MET A 44 -3.45 1.20 10.97
N ALA A 45 -3.11 -0.06 11.23
CA ALA A 45 -2.44 -0.93 10.28
C ALA A 45 -3.26 -1.09 8.99
N ALA A 46 -4.57 -1.32 9.12
CA ALA A 46 -5.47 -1.41 7.98
C ALA A 46 -5.55 -0.07 7.21
N ALA A 47 -5.58 1.06 7.92
CA ALA A 47 -5.60 2.40 7.30
C ALA A 47 -4.28 2.69 6.55
N TYR A 48 -3.13 2.34 7.16
CA TYR A 48 -1.82 2.49 6.54
C TYR A 48 -1.69 1.64 5.27
N LYS A 49 -2.07 0.34 5.35
CA LYS A 49 -2.07 -0.57 4.18
C LYS A 49 -2.97 -0.04 3.06
N LYS A 50 -4.14 0.50 3.39
CA LYS A 50 -5.04 1.11 2.39
C LYS A 50 -4.45 2.37 1.77
N LEU A 51 -3.77 3.20 2.55
CA LEU A 51 -3.13 4.42 2.09
C LEU A 51 -1.97 4.11 1.13
N THR A 52 -1.05 3.23 1.54
CA THR A 52 0.11 2.83 0.73
C THR A 52 -0.30 2.12 -0.56
N LYS A 53 -1.33 1.24 -0.50
CA LYS A 53 -1.91 0.63 -1.70
C LYS A 53 -2.43 1.68 -2.68
N ARG A 54 -3.18 2.68 -2.21
CA ARG A 54 -3.70 3.75 -3.06
C ARG A 54 -2.59 4.60 -3.68
N ILE A 55 -1.49 4.83 -2.94
CA ILE A 55 -0.31 5.53 -3.47
C ILE A 55 0.41 4.67 -4.52
N ALA A 56 0.48 3.36 -4.32
CA ALA A 56 1.09 2.42 -5.26
C ALA A 56 0.36 2.33 -6.61
N GLU A 57 -0.93 2.65 -6.64
CA GLU A 57 -1.75 2.70 -7.87
C GLU A 57 -1.49 3.95 -8.73
N LEU A 58 -0.82 4.98 -8.18
CA LEU A 58 -0.49 6.21 -8.91
C LEU A 58 0.59 5.95 -9.97
N LYS A 59 0.42 6.57 -11.14
CA LYS A 59 1.35 6.46 -12.25
C LYS A 59 2.35 7.61 -12.24
N ASP A 60 3.64 7.28 -12.37
CA ASP A 60 4.70 8.29 -12.45
C ASP A 60 4.86 8.81 -13.90
N GLU A 61 3.76 9.33 -14.47
CA GLU A 61 3.68 9.81 -15.84
C GLU A 61 3.24 11.27 -15.89
N GLY A 62 3.76 12.02 -16.87
CA GLY A 62 3.42 13.41 -17.11
C GLY A 62 4.37 14.41 -16.44
N THR A 63 3.93 15.65 -16.30
CA THR A 63 4.67 16.75 -15.70
C THR A 63 4.00 17.23 -14.42
N VAL A 64 4.79 17.71 -13.47
CA VAL A 64 4.25 18.29 -12.23
C VAL A 64 3.48 19.59 -12.54
N GLN A 65 2.26 19.68 -12.06
CA GLN A 65 1.43 20.88 -12.11
C GLN A 65 1.86 21.81 -10.96
N GLN A 66 2.73 22.79 -11.29
CA GLN A 66 3.42 23.59 -10.29
C GLN A 66 2.47 24.38 -9.38
N ASP A 67 1.41 24.96 -9.93
CA ASP A 67 0.39 25.71 -9.18
C ASP A 67 -0.33 24.85 -8.13
N LYS A 68 -0.69 23.61 -8.47
CA LYS A 68 -1.27 22.64 -7.54
C LYS A 68 -0.25 22.21 -6.49
N PHE A 69 0.99 21.96 -6.93
CA PHE A 69 2.09 21.59 -6.03
C PHE A 69 2.32 22.68 -4.98
N ASP A 70 2.49 23.93 -5.39
CA ASP A 70 2.75 25.05 -4.49
C ASP A 70 1.58 25.29 -3.53
N ALA A 71 0.34 25.19 -4.02
CA ALA A 71 -0.85 25.35 -3.19
C ALA A 71 -0.96 24.28 -2.09
N TYR A 72 -0.69 23.00 -2.40
CA TYR A 72 -0.74 21.93 -1.39
C TYR A 72 0.46 21.97 -0.45
N LYS A 73 1.64 22.34 -0.95
CA LYS A 73 2.83 22.53 -0.14
C LYS A 73 2.61 23.64 0.89
N ALA A 74 2.06 24.77 0.50
CA ALA A 74 1.72 25.86 1.44
C ALA A 74 0.75 25.42 2.52
N LYS A 75 -0.29 24.64 2.19
CA LYS A 75 -1.23 24.08 3.17
C LYS A 75 -0.53 23.15 4.18
N PHE A 76 0.39 22.32 3.69
CA PHE A 76 1.14 21.40 4.54
C PHE A 76 2.11 22.16 5.46
N GLU A 77 2.84 23.13 4.93
CA GLU A 77 3.74 23.98 5.71
C GLU A 77 2.98 24.77 6.79
N ASP A 78 1.79 25.31 6.46
CA ASP A 78 0.92 25.98 7.44
C ASP A 78 0.49 25.01 8.55
N ALA A 79 0.06 23.81 8.22
CA ALA A 79 -0.32 22.80 9.21
C ALA A 79 0.84 22.44 10.16
N ILE A 80 2.05 22.26 9.63
CA ILE A 80 3.22 21.92 10.46
C ILE A 80 3.69 23.14 11.27
N SER A 81 3.64 24.34 10.70
CA SER A 81 4.01 25.59 11.38
C SER A 81 3.02 25.99 12.48
N ASN A 82 1.78 25.53 12.37
CA ASN A 82 0.74 25.76 13.37
C ASN A 82 0.80 24.70 14.48
N ASP A 83 1.77 24.86 15.37
CA ASP A 83 1.97 24.02 16.56
C ASP A 83 2.10 22.52 16.24
N LEU A 84 2.81 22.16 15.16
CA LEU A 84 3.04 20.77 14.73
C LEU A 84 1.74 19.98 14.57
N ASN A 85 0.76 20.54 13.87
CA ASN A 85 -0.52 19.88 13.62
C ASN A 85 -0.40 18.73 12.60
N THR A 86 0.26 17.65 13.04
CA THR A 86 0.53 16.47 12.20
C THR A 86 -0.75 15.75 11.78
N SER A 87 -1.82 15.82 12.57
CA SER A 87 -3.12 15.24 12.20
C SER A 87 -3.72 15.95 10.97
N MET A 88 -3.57 17.28 10.88
CA MET A 88 -3.97 18.04 9.71
C MET A 88 -3.06 17.73 8.52
N ALA A 89 -1.74 17.61 8.74
CA ALA A 89 -0.79 17.24 7.70
C ALA A 89 -1.13 15.88 7.04
N ILE A 90 -1.52 14.88 7.83
CA ILE A 90 -2.00 13.59 7.32
C ILE A 90 -3.33 13.76 6.56
N THR A 91 -4.25 14.59 7.04
CA THR A 91 -5.50 14.87 6.34
C THR A 91 -5.25 15.45 4.96
N ILE A 92 -4.26 16.35 4.81
CA ILE A 92 -3.87 16.93 3.53
C ILE A 92 -3.41 15.85 2.54
N ILE A 93 -2.73 14.78 2.99
CA ILE A 93 -2.37 13.64 2.13
C ILE A 93 -3.64 12.94 1.60
N TYR A 94 -4.64 12.71 2.44
CA TYR A 94 -5.89 12.12 1.97
C TYR A 94 -6.65 13.02 1.00
N ASP A 95 -6.58 14.34 1.18
CA ASP A 95 -7.26 15.30 0.31
C ASP A 95 -6.55 15.44 -1.05
N LEU A 96 -5.21 15.48 -1.08
CA LEU A 96 -4.48 15.48 -2.34
C LEU A 96 -4.73 14.22 -3.19
N LEU A 97 -4.94 13.06 -2.53
CA LEU A 97 -5.27 11.83 -3.23
C LEU A 97 -6.66 11.83 -3.87
N LYS A 98 -7.58 12.70 -3.40
CA LYS A 98 -8.94 12.88 -3.97
C LYS A 98 -9.00 13.99 -5.02
N ASP A 99 -8.00 14.90 -5.03
CA ASP A 99 -7.95 16.02 -5.98
C ASP A 99 -7.82 15.53 -7.42
N ASP A 100 -8.24 16.34 -8.37
CA ASP A 100 -8.23 16.07 -9.81
C ASP A 100 -6.86 16.26 -10.48
N MET A 101 -5.82 16.64 -9.69
CA MET A 101 -4.45 16.77 -10.20
C MET A 101 -3.92 15.43 -10.72
N ASN A 102 -2.94 15.50 -11.62
CA ASN A 102 -2.31 14.30 -12.18
C ASN A 102 -1.48 13.54 -11.13
N ASP A 103 -1.28 12.25 -11.37
CA ASP A 103 -0.61 11.34 -10.43
C ASP A 103 0.85 11.73 -10.18
N LYS A 104 1.55 12.27 -11.19
CA LYS A 104 2.93 12.79 -11.05
C LYS A 104 3.02 13.87 -9.98
N THR A 105 2.05 14.82 -9.97
CA THR A 105 1.99 15.89 -8.97
C THR A 105 1.68 15.33 -7.59
N LYS A 106 0.75 14.36 -7.49
CA LYS A 106 0.45 13.67 -6.22
C LYS A 106 1.68 12.98 -5.66
N LEU A 107 2.41 12.21 -6.47
CA LEU A 107 3.63 11.53 -6.06
C LEU A 107 4.72 12.50 -5.60
N ALA A 108 4.91 13.61 -6.33
CA ALA A 108 5.89 14.64 -5.95
C ALA A 108 5.56 15.28 -4.60
N LEU A 109 4.28 15.59 -4.34
CA LEU A 109 3.80 16.11 -3.05
C LEU A 109 3.97 15.10 -1.91
N ILE A 110 3.57 13.85 -2.12
CA ILE A 110 3.72 12.78 -1.12
C ILE A 110 5.18 12.59 -0.76
N ASN A 111 6.08 12.56 -1.75
CA ASN A 111 7.53 12.47 -1.53
C ASN A 111 8.06 13.66 -0.71
N ASP A 112 7.56 14.87 -0.96
CA ASP A 112 8.01 16.06 -0.23
C ASP A 112 7.49 16.03 1.23
N PHE A 113 6.23 15.70 1.45
CA PHE A 113 5.62 15.61 2.77
C PHE A 113 6.18 14.46 3.62
N ASP A 114 6.54 13.35 2.99
CA ASP A 114 7.09 12.20 3.68
C ASP A 114 8.51 12.43 4.20
N LYS A 115 9.25 13.40 3.68
CA LYS A 115 10.52 13.86 4.28
C LYS A 115 10.33 14.38 5.71
N VAL A 116 9.15 14.93 6.02
CA VAL A 116 8.79 15.43 7.35
C VAL A 116 8.11 14.33 8.18
N LEU A 117 7.13 13.65 7.61
CA LEU A 117 6.33 12.65 8.32
C LEU A 117 7.09 11.35 8.55
N SER A 118 8.00 10.97 7.65
CA SER A 118 8.79 9.73 7.69
C SER A 118 7.91 8.50 7.91
N LEU A 119 6.88 8.37 7.08
CA LEU A 119 5.94 7.25 7.09
C LEU A 119 6.26 6.23 5.99
N ASN A 120 7.36 6.40 5.25
CA ASN A 120 7.80 5.53 4.17
C ASN A 120 6.71 5.32 3.08
N LEU A 121 5.89 6.35 2.82
CA LEU A 121 4.72 6.25 1.95
C LEU A 121 5.06 5.84 0.52
N THR A 122 6.22 6.25 0.01
CA THR A 122 6.69 5.95 -1.34
C THR A 122 7.62 4.74 -1.40
N THR A 123 8.33 4.43 -0.32
CA THR A 123 9.16 3.22 -0.20
C THR A 123 8.27 1.98 0.01
N ALA A 124 7.24 2.10 0.86
CA ALA A 124 6.20 1.08 0.99
C ALA A 124 5.45 0.81 -0.34
N GLN A 125 5.57 1.73 -1.31
CA GLN A 125 5.09 1.52 -2.68
C GLN A 125 5.85 0.40 -3.40
N ALA A 126 7.16 0.30 -3.22
CA ALA A 126 7.97 -0.77 -3.80
C ALA A 126 7.64 -2.11 -3.15
N ASP A 127 7.60 -2.13 -1.81
CA ASP A 127 7.27 -3.33 -1.03
C ASP A 127 5.84 -3.83 -1.32
N ALA A 128 4.86 -2.90 -1.41
CA ALA A 128 3.49 -3.25 -1.76
C ALA A 128 3.33 -3.77 -3.20
N LYS A 129 4.12 -3.26 -4.15
CA LYS A 129 4.15 -3.80 -5.53
C LYS A 129 4.77 -5.20 -5.55
N GLU A 130 5.84 -5.42 -4.80
CA GLU A 130 6.46 -6.74 -4.67
C GLU A 130 5.53 -7.76 -4.01
N GLU A 131 4.80 -7.38 -2.93
CA GLU A 131 3.80 -8.26 -2.30
C GLU A 131 2.62 -8.58 -3.25
N ILE A 132 2.10 -7.60 -3.97
CA ILE A 132 1.00 -7.81 -4.93
C ILE A 132 1.45 -8.70 -6.08
N ASP A 133 2.68 -8.54 -6.55
CA ASP A 133 3.21 -9.40 -7.62
C ASP A 133 3.49 -10.82 -7.07
N ALA A 134 3.95 -10.98 -5.85
CA ALA A 134 4.14 -12.28 -5.20
C ALA A 134 2.81 -13.00 -4.90
N GLU A 135 1.79 -12.30 -4.41
CA GLU A 135 0.44 -12.87 -4.23
C GLU A 135 -0.17 -13.31 -5.57
N LEU A 136 -0.02 -12.48 -6.61
CA LEU A 136 -0.49 -12.78 -7.95
C LEU A 136 0.27 -14.00 -8.53
N GLU A 137 1.58 -14.04 -8.38
CA GLU A 137 2.41 -15.16 -8.82
C GLU A 137 2.01 -16.46 -8.11
N SER A 138 1.85 -16.43 -6.80
CA SER A 138 1.39 -17.58 -6.01
C SER A 138 0.02 -18.07 -6.47
N TYR A 139 -0.93 -17.14 -6.70
CA TYR A 139 -2.25 -17.48 -7.24
C TYR A 139 -2.18 -18.12 -8.62
N VAL A 140 -1.37 -17.54 -9.54
CA VAL A 140 -1.20 -18.06 -10.92
C VAL A 140 -0.57 -19.45 -10.89
N LEU A 141 0.47 -19.65 -10.06
CA LEU A 141 1.13 -20.95 -9.94
C LEU A 141 0.18 -22.03 -9.38
N ALA A 142 -0.64 -21.70 -8.38
CA ALA A 142 -1.67 -22.60 -7.85
C ALA A 142 -2.69 -22.99 -8.94
N LYS A 143 -3.14 -22.04 -9.74
CA LYS A 143 -4.06 -22.27 -10.87
C LYS A 143 -3.43 -23.09 -11.99
N ILE A 144 -2.16 -22.91 -12.27
CA ILE A 144 -1.41 -23.71 -13.25
C ILE A 144 -1.34 -25.18 -12.78
N GLU A 145 -1.07 -25.42 -11.49
CA GLU A 145 -1.02 -26.79 -10.97
C GLU A 145 -2.42 -27.43 -10.97
N GLU A 146 -3.47 -26.70 -10.57
CA GLU A 146 -4.87 -27.16 -10.65
C GLU A 146 -5.25 -27.53 -12.10
N ARG A 147 -4.86 -26.70 -13.08
CA ARG A 147 -5.07 -27.01 -14.52
C ARG A 147 -4.32 -28.25 -14.96
N LYS A 148 -3.11 -28.45 -14.48
CA LYS A 148 -2.28 -29.62 -14.79
C LYS A 148 -2.90 -30.92 -14.24
N GLU A 149 -3.45 -30.87 -13.01
CA GLU A 149 -4.19 -31.98 -12.42
C GLU A 149 -5.46 -32.30 -13.22
N ALA A 150 -6.24 -31.27 -13.61
CA ALA A 150 -7.43 -31.44 -14.46
C ALA A 150 -7.07 -32.10 -15.80
N LYS A 151 -5.98 -31.69 -16.45
CA LYS A 151 -5.48 -32.32 -17.68
C LYS A 151 -5.08 -33.81 -17.46
N LYS A 152 -4.43 -34.12 -16.33
CA LYS A 152 -4.10 -35.52 -15.97
C LYS A 152 -5.34 -36.37 -15.76
N ALA A 153 -6.38 -35.80 -15.14
CA ALA A 153 -7.67 -36.45 -14.92
C ALA A 153 -8.54 -36.50 -16.21
N LYS A 154 -8.05 -35.96 -17.35
CA LYS A 154 -8.77 -35.82 -18.61
C LYS A 154 -10.04 -34.94 -18.50
N ASP A 155 -10.12 -34.10 -17.50
CA ASP A 155 -11.15 -33.08 -17.33
C ASP A 155 -10.74 -31.79 -18.09
N PHE A 156 -10.94 -31.85 -19.38
CA PHE A 156 -10.56 -30.72 -20.26
C PHE A 156 -11.46 -29.51 -20.06
N ALA A 157 -12.74 -29.73 -19.69
CA ALA A 157 -13.67 -28.64 -19.42
C ALA A 157 -13.20 -27.77 -18.23
N LYS A 158 -12.74 -28.41 -17.15
CA LYS A 158 -12.15 -27.70 -16.00
C LYS A 158 -10.83 -27.01 -16.37
N ALA A 159 -9.98 -27.64 -17.18
CA ALA A 159 -8.72 -27.05 -17.61
C ALA A 159 -8.90 -25.80 -18.48
N ASP A 160 -9.93 -25.77 -19.33
CA ASP A 160 -10.28 -24.61 -20.16
C ASP A 160 -10.91 -23.50 -19.31
N ALA A 161 -11.82 -23.84 -18.38
CA ALA A 161 -12.39 -22.85 -17.45
C ALA A 161 -11.32 -22.10 -16.63
N ILE A 162 -10.27 -22.80 -16.16
CA ILE A 162 -9.15 -22.18 -15.44
C ILE A 162 -8.36 -21.23 -16.37
N ARG A 163 -8.16 -21.60 -17.64
CA ARG A 163 -7.49 -20.75 -18.60
C ARG A 163 -8.29 -19.47 -18.87
N ASP A 164 -9.60 -19.60 -19.03
CA ASP A 164 -10.49 -18.47 -19.30
C ASP A 164 -10.58 -17.53 -18.06
N GLU A 165 -10.60 -18.10 -16.85
CA GLU A 165 -10.53 -17.33 -15.59
C GLU A 165 -9.26 -16.48 -15.53
N LEU A 166 -8.09 -17.05 -15.83
CA LEU A 166 -6.83 -16.33 -15.84
C LEU A 166 -6.77 -15.29 -16.97
N LEU A 167 -7.29 -15.60 -18.15
CA LEU A 167 -7.37 -14.67 -19.26
C LEU A 167 -8.26 -13.46 -18.93
N ALA A 168 -9.40 -13.68 -18.26
CA ALA A 168 -10.29 -12.60 -17.79
C ALA A 168 -9.60 -11.66 -16.78
N LYS A 169 -8.57 -12.16 -16.09
CA LYS A 169 -7.71 -11.36 -15.19
C LYS A 169 -6.47 -10.77 -15.88
N GLY A 170 -6.42 -10.80 -17.20
CA GLY A 170 -5.28 -10.29 -17.97
C GLY A 170 -4.03 -11.16 -17.87
N ILE A 171 -4.17 -12.47 -17.62
CA ILE A 171 -3.04 -13.40 -17.52
C ILE A 171 -3.14 -14.41 -18.65
N VAL A 172 -2.12 -14.43 -19.50
CA VAL A 172 -2.03 -15.35 -20.65
C VAL A 172 -1.13 -16.52 -20.32
N LEU A 173 -1.65 -17.75 -20.46
CA LEU A 173 -0.88 -18.97 -20.30
C LEU A 173 -0.38 -19.47 -21.67
N LYS A 174 0.88 -19.88 -21.72
CA LYS A 174 1.49 -20.51 -22.89
C LYS A 174 2.08 -21.87 -22.50
N ASP A 175 1.52 -22.95 -23.08
CA ASP A 175 2.06 -24.29 -22.91
C ASP A 175 3.36 -24.43 -23.72
N THR A 176 4.44 -24.88 -23.05
CA THR A 176 5.73 -25.16 -23.70
C THR A 176 6.15 -26.60 -23.42
N ARG A 177 7.22 -27.07 -24.10
CA ARG A 177 7.76 -28.42 -23.88
C ARG A 177 8.36 -28.60 -22.47
N GLU A 178 8.76 -27.49 -21.83
CA GLU A 178 9.39 -27.47 -20.49
C GLU A 178 8.37 -27.17 -19.38
N GLY A 179 7.12 -26.82 -19.73
CA GLY A 179 6.08 -26.48 -18.76
C GLY A 179 5.15 -25.38 -19.27
N VAL A 180 4.37 -24.81 -18.33
CA VAL A 180 3.47 -23.69 -18.62
C VAL A 180 4.17 -22.41 -18.19
N ILE A 181 4.33 -21.47 -19.11
CA ILE A 181 4.78 -20.11 -18.81
C ILE A 181 3.59 -19.16 -18.86
N TRP A 182 3.67 -18.07 -18.12
CA TRP A 182 2.63 -17.06 -18.07
C TRP A 182 3.19 -15.65 -18.20
N HIS A 183 2.37 -14.71 -18.66
CA HIS A 183 2.67 -13.28 -18.72
C HIS A 183 1.39 -12.46 -18.58
N LYS A 184 1.51 -11.22 -18.12
CA LYS A 184 0.40 -10.24 -18.11
C LYS A 184 0.13 -9.81 -19.57
N ALA A 185 -1.16 -9.71 -19.95
CA ALA A 185 -1.60 -9.25 -21.27
C ALA A 185 -1.34 -7.76 -21.46
#